data_ea4c053ecd872af0987b68e3ff2f23ee
#
_entry.id   ea4c053ecd872af0987b68e3ff2f23ee
#
_cell.length_a   1.000
_cell.length_b   1.000
_cell.length_c   1.000
_cell.angle_alpha   90.00
_cell.angle_beta   90.00
_cell.angle_gamma   90.00
#
_symmetry.space_group_name_H-M   'P 1'
#
loop_
_entity.id
_entity.type
_entity.pdbx_description
1 polymer ?
#
loop_
_entity_poly.entity_id
_entity_poly.type
_entity_poly.pdbx_seq_one_letter_code
_entity_poly.pdbx_strand_id
1 'polypeptide(L)'
;SGTPGCGNPQALGRRIKHAIRARTGLAASVGLGPNKLIAKIASEKSKPDGLLHVPIEDVQTLLDPLPVTALWGIGPRTGTHLEKTGIGTVAELRHAPPPLLQALFGNQARFFQQLACGQDERTVGGDAQERSVSQETTFERDLADFESLAGELRPLTEGLCTILRRQQLRPHTLVLKLRTTDFKRHTRQRRFAPPDASFAVLWPLARQLLHAWLVLHPRTPLRLIGVGARDFAAADQLGLFEESLQRAQRLDAATDAVHTRFGARALARGLRLPRE
;
A
#
# COMPACT_ATOMS: atom_id res chain seq x y z
N SER A 1 -12.50 -17.34 -8.38
CA SER A 1 -13.28 -17.29 -9.62
C SER A 1 -12.57 -18.11 -10.67
N GLY A 2 -12.99 -19.39 -10.80
CA GLY A 2 -12.46 -20.28 -11.82
C GLY A 2 -12.78 -19.69 -13.19
N THR A 3 -11.79 -19.44 -14.00
CA THR A 3 -11.99 -19.16 -15.41
C THR A 3 -12.60 -20.43 -16.00
N PRO A 4 -13.83 -20.41 -16.55
CA PRO A 4 -14.40 -21.57 -17.22
C PRO A 4 -13.44 -21.98 -18.34
N GLY A 5 -12.94 -23.22 -18.32
CA GLY A 5 -12.03 -23.75 -19.33
C GLY A 5 -10.56 -23.91 -18.95
N CYS A 6 -10.12 -23.51 -17.78
CA CYS A 6 -8.78 -23.82 -17.30
C CYS A 6 -8.75 -25.19 -16.62
N GLY A 7 -8.48 -26.25 -17.36
CA GLY A 7 -8.30 -27.64 -16.90
C GLY A 7 -7.77 -27.84 -15.45
N ASN A 8 -7.06 -28.86 -15.16
CA ASN A 8 -6.54 -29.18 -13.83
C ASN A 8 -5.87 -27.96 -13.14
N PRO A 9 -6.36 -27.47 -11.97
CA PRO A 9 -5.82 -26.32 -11.25
C PRO A 9 -4.31 -26.43 -10.96
N GLN A 10 -3.83 -27.63 -10.65
CA GLN A 10 -2.41 -27.87 -10.39
C GLN A 10 -1.56 -27.69 -11.67
N ALA A 11 -2.08 -28.03 -12.84
CA ALA A 11 -1.40 -27.79 -14.11
C ALA A 11 -1.27 -26.29 -14.37
N LEU A 12 -2.30 -25.51 -14.08
CA LEU A 12 -2.25 -24.05 -14.16
C LEU A 12 -1.20 -23.47 -13.20
N GLY A 13 -1.17 -23.93 -11.96
CA GLY A 13 -0.18 -23.49 -10.96
C GLY A 13 1.26 -23.77 -11.41
N ARG A 14 1.53 -24.97 -11.96
CA ARG A 14 2.85 -25.31 -12.54
C ARG A 14 3.22 -24.40 -13.71
N ARG A 15 2.28 -24.12 -14.61
CA ARG A 15 2.51 -23.18 -15.72
C ARG A 15 2.86 -21.79 -15.26
N ILE A 16 2.16 -21.27 -14.24
CA ILE A 16 2.45 -19.94 -13.65
C ILE A 16 3.87 -19.92 -13.07
N LYS A 17 4.24 -20.91 -12.25
CA LYS A 17 5.59 -21.02 -11.68
C LYS A 17 6.66 -21.05 -12.77
N HIS A 18 6.46 -21.89 -13.79
CA HIS A 18 7.37 -21.99 -14.92
C HIS A 18 7.54 -20.66 -15.66
N ALA A 19 6.42 -20.00 -15.96
CA ALA A 19 6.44 -18.70 -16.66
C ALA A 19 7.17 -17.61 -15.84
N ILE A 20 6.96 -17.55 -14.52
CA ILE A 20 7.68 -16.63 -13.65
C ILE A 20 9.19 -16.92 -13.71
N ARG A 21 9.58 -18.19 -13.54
CA ARG A 21 11.00 -18.58 -13.52
C ARG A 21 11.68 -18.30 -14.87
N ALA A 22 10.99 -18.60 -15.97
CA ALA A 22 11.51 -18.37 -17.33
C ALA A 22 11.72 -16.86 -17.62
N ARG A 23 10.83 -15.99 -17.10
CA ARG A 23 10.88 -14.54 -17.39
C ARG A 23 11.76 -13.75 -16.42
N THR A 24 11.93 -14.21 -15.20
CA THR A 24 12.56 -13.43 -14.12
C THR A 24 13.74 -14.12 -13.45
N GLY A 25 13.92 -15.42 -13.66
CA GLY A 25 14.90 -16.23 -12.93
C GLY A 25 14.48 -16.55 -11.48
N LEU A 26 13.37 -16.00 -10.98
CA LEU A 26 12.94 -16.13 -9.59
C LEU A 26 12.09 -17.38 -9.36
N ALA A 27 12.24 -17.99 -8.18
CA ALA A 27 11.33 -19.00 -7.68
C ALA A 27 10.07 -18.36 -7.08
N ALA A 28 8.91 -18.98 -7.30
CA ALA A 28 7.63 -18.51 -6.77
C ALA A 28 6.84 -19.67 -6.15
N SER A 29 6.25 -19.44 -4.97
CA SER A 29 5.28 -20.36 -4.38
C SER A 29 3.87 -20.00 -4.80
N VAL A 30 3.07 -21.00 -5.17
CA VAL A 30 1.70 -20.80 -5.66
C VAL A 30 0.73 -21.58 -4.79
N GLY A 31 -0.30 -20.89 -4.31
CA GLY A 31 -1.44 -21.49 -3.60
C GLY A 31 -2.69 -21.44 -4.46
N LEU A 32 -3.44 -22.53 -4.48
CA LEU A 32 -4.70 -22.67 -5.17
C LEU A 32 -5.79 -23.05 -4.17
N GLY A 33 -6.95 -22.43 -4.26
CA GLY A 33 -8.06 -22.69 -3.33
C GLY A 33 -9.38 -22.13 -3.86
N PRO A 34 -10.51 -22.45 -3.19
CA PRO A 34 -11.85 -22.05 -3.61
C PRO A 34 -12.07 -20.52 -3.57
N ASN A 35 -11.29 -19.80 -2.76
CA ASN A 35 -11.31 -18.34 -2.67
C ASN A 35 -9.92 -17.78 -2.41
N LYS A 36 -9.80 -16.44 -2.40
CA LYS A 36 -8.50 -15.79 -2.26
C LYS A 36 -7.86 -15.93 -0.88
N LEU A 37 -8.65 -16.09 0.19
CA LEU A 37 -8.11 -16.37 1.52
C LEU A 37 -7.36 -17.69 1.53
N ILE A 38 -8.01 -18.77 1.07
CA ILE A 38 -7.44 -20.10 1.03
C ILE A 38 -6.24 -20.18 0.10
N ALA A 39 -6.33 -19.59 -1.09
CA ALA A 39 -5.22 -19.52 -2.03
C ALA A 39 -4.01 -18.80 -1.43
N LYS A 40 -4.21 -17.70 -0.67
CA LYS A 40 -3.15 -16.98 0.03
C LYS A 40 -2.49 -17.85 1.11
N ILE A 41 -3.28 -18.48 1.97
CA ILE A 41 -2.76 -19.36 3.04
C ILE A 41 -2.00 -20.56 2.44
N ALA A 42 -2.55 -21.17 1.39
CA ALA A 42 -1.89 -22.26 0.67
C ALA A 42 -0.54 -21.81 0.08
N SER A 43 -0.47 -20.61 -0.51
CA SER A 43 0.79 -20.05 -1.00
C SER A 43 1.81 -19.85 0.11
N GLU A 44 1.42 -19.30 1.27
CA GLU A 44 2.32 -19.14 2.42
C GLU A 44 2.84 -20.50 2.92
N LYS A 45 1.97 -21.49 3.05
CA LYS A 45 2.34 -22.86 3.50
C LYS A 45 3.21 -23.61 2.49
N SER A 46 3.16 -23.25 1.23
CA SER A 46 3.95 -23.88 0.17
C SER A 46 5.34 -23.25 -0.01
N LYS A 47 5.73 -22.26 0.78
CA LYS A 47 7.06 -21.64 0.72
C LYS A 47 8.15 -22.59 1.31
N PRO A 48 9.36 -22.57 0.74
CA PRO A 48 9.78 -21.94 -0.52
C PRO A 48 9.46 -22.79 -1.75
N ASP A 49 9.30 -22.14 -2.91
CA ASP A 49 9.16 -22.73 -4.27
C ASP A 49 8.13 -23.88 -4.38
N GLY A 50 7.10 -23.87 -3.53
CA GLY A 50 6.08 -24.92 -3.49
C GLY A 50 4.88 -24.64 -4.39
N LEU A 51 3.99 -25.64 -4.47
CA LEU A 51 2.67 -25.57 -5.07
C LEU A 51 1.68 -26.35 -4.20
N LEU A 52 0.72 -25.68 -3.61
CA LEU A 52 -0.31 -26.31 -2.81
C LEU A 52 -1.71 -25.99 -3.38
N HIS A 53 -2.48 -27.04 -3.66
CA HIS A 53 -3.89 -26.95 -4.01
C HIS A 53 -4.72 -27.43 -2.83
N VAL A 54 -5.66 -26.62 -2.41
CA VAL A 54 -6.59 -26.92 -1.31
C VAL A 54 -8.00 -26.98 -1.90
N PRO A 55 -8.57 -28.17 -2.11
CA PRO A 55 -9.96 -28.32 -2.51
C PRO A 55 -10.91 -27.91 -1.38
N ILE A 56 -12.20 -27.73 -1.70
CA ILE A 56 -13.15 -27.15 -0.74
C ILE A 56 -13.37 -28.05 0.49
N GLU A 57 -13.29 -29.36 0.32
CA GLU A 57 -13.41 -30.37 1.38
C GLU A 57 -12.28 -30.30 2.42
N ASP A 58 -11.09 -29.85 2.01
CA ASP A 58 -9.90 -29.78 2.87
C ASP A 58 -9.73 -28.42 3.57
N VAL A 59 -10.59 -27.45 3.28
CA VAL A 59 -10.46 -26.07 3.78
C VAL A 59 -10.40 -26.03 5.30
N GLN A 60 -11.31 -26.73 5.98
CA GLN A 60 -11.38 -26.70 7.45
C GLN A 60 -10.21 -27.46 8.10
N THR A 61 -9.80 -28.58 7.52
CA THR A 61 -8.62 -29.33 7.97
C THR A 61 -7.34 -28.48 7.86
N LEU A 62 -7.27 -27.62 6.82
CA LEU A 62 -6.17 -26.67 6.66
C LEU A 62 -6.22 -25.56 7.70
N LEU A 63 -7.39 -24.96 7.93
CA LEU A 63 -7.57 -23.74 8.71
C LEU A 63 -7.53 -23.97 10.22
N ASP A 64 -8.22 -24.98 10.72
CA ASP A 64 -8.46 -25.19 12.14
C ASP A 64 -7.18 -25.18 13.01
N PRO A 65 -6.08 -25.82 12.63
CA PRO A 65 -4.85 -25.84 13.44
C PRO A 65 -4.02 -24.57 13.33
N LEU A 66 -4.37 -23.64 12.44
CA LEU A 66 -3.57 -22.44 12.24
C LEU A 66 -3.78 -21.42 13.37
N PRO A 67 -2.74 -20.63 13.71
CA PRO A 67 -2.92 -19.50 14.60
C PRO A 67 -3.86 -18.47 13.95
N VAL A 68 -4.62 -17.74 14.75
CA VAL A 68 -5.57 -16.71 14.26
C VAL A 68 -4.91 -15.65 13.38
N THR A 69 -3.63 -15.39 13.60
CA THR A 69 -2.83 -14.44 12.80
C THR A 69 -2.60 -14.90 11.35
N ALA A 70 -2.92 -16.14 11.02
CA ALA A 70 -2.93 -16.62 9.64
C ALA A 70 -4.08 -16.04 8.82
N LEU A 71 -5.15 -15.58 9.48
CA LEU A 71 -6.28 -14.95 8.84
C LEU A 71 -5.94 -13.50 8.44
N TRP A 72 -6.20 -13.17 7.20
CA TRP A 72 -5.96 -11.82 6.71
C TRP A 72 -6.78 -10.78 7.45
N GLY A 73 -6.10 -9.80 8.05
CA GLY A 73 -6.69 -8.73 8.86
C GLY A 73 -6.41 -8.89 10.36
N ILE A 74 -5.95 -10.05 10.80
CA ILE A 74 -5.52 -10.27 12.18
C ILE A 74 -4.00 -10.14 12.24
N GLY A 75 -3.52 -8.96 12.65
CA GLY A 75 -2.09 -8.72 12.85
C GLY A 75 -1.60 -9.21 14.22
N PRO A 76 -0.27 -9.17 14.49
CA PRO A 76 0.31 -9.65 15.75
C PRO A 76 -0.33 -9.05 17.01
N ARG A 77 -0.63 -7.74 17.01
CA ARG A 77 -1.27 -7.07 18.16
C ARG A 77 -2.67 -7.60 18.44
N THR A 78 -3.48 -7.80 17.40
CA THR A 78 -4.80 -8.37 17.50
C THR A 78 -4.71 -9.84 17.92
N GLY A 79 -3.77 -10.61 17.35
CA GLY A 79 -3.50 -11.99 17.74
C GLY A 79 -3.19 -12.12 19.23
N THR A 80 -2.24 -11.33 19.75
CA THR A 80 -1.92 -11.34 21.20
C THR A 80 -3.13 -10.96 22.08
N HIS A 81 -4.01 -10.07 21.59
CA HIS A 81 -5.25 -9.75 22.32
C HIS A 81 -6.23 -10.91 22.34
N LEU A 82 -6.39 -11.60 21.22
CA LEU A 82 -7.25 -12.80 21.11
C LEU A 82 -6.74 -13.93 21.98
N GLU A 83 -5.45 -14.22 21.99
CA GLU A 83 -4.81 -15.24 22.83
C GLU A 83 -5.13 -15.05 24.32
N LYS A 84 -5.12 -13.78 24.80
CA LYS A 84 -5.51 -13.45 26.18
C LYS A 84 -6.96 -13.74 26.50
N THR A 85 -7.83 -13.89 25.51
CA THR A 85 -9.24 -14.25 25.66
C THR A 85 -9.51 -15.74 25.38
N GLY A 86 -8.45 -16.54 25.20
CA GLY A 86 -8.54 -17.97 24.92
C GLY A 86 -8.77 -18.31 23.45
N ILE A 87 -8.51 -17.37 22.53
CA ILE A 87 -8.66 -17.57 21.09
C ILE A 87 -7.27 -17.48 20.44
N GLY A 88 -6.55 -18.58 20.36
CA GLY A 88 -5.24 -18.67 19.73
C GLY A 88 -5.30 -19.26 18.32
N THR A 89 -6.26 -20.13 18.03
CA THR A 89 -6.39 -20.87 16.77
C THR A 89 -7.61 -20.42 15.95
N VAL A 90 -7.59 -20.73 14.66
CA VAL A 90 -8.72 -20.49 13.76
C VAL A 90 -9.95 -21.32 14.19
N ALA A 91 -9.75 -22.55 14.68
CA ALA A 91 -10.83 -23.37 15.23
C ALA A 91 -11.53 -22.70 16.42
N GLU A 92 -10.76 -22.16 17.37
CA GLU A 92 -11.30 -21.45 18.52
C GLU A 92 -12.06 -20.19 18.11
N LEU A 93 -11.53 -19.42 17.15
CA LEU A 93 -12.21 -18.24 16.59
C LEU A 93 -13.54 -18.62 15.92
N ARG A 94 -13.56 -19.72 15.16
CA ARG A 94 -14.76 -20.22 14.48
C ARG A 94 -15.89 -20.59 15.45
N HIS A 95 -15.54 -21.19 16.59
CA HIS A 95 -16.49 -21.64 17.61
C HIS A 95 -16.76 -20.60 18.72
N ALA A 96 -16.08 -19.46 18.70
CA ALA A 96 -16.23 -18.42 19.71
C ALA A 96 -17.67 -17.86 19.73
N PRO A 97 -18.22 -17.58 20.92
CA PRO A 97 -19.59 -17.07 21.08
C PRO A 97 -19.72 -15.69 20.37
N PRO A 98 -20.84 -15.44 19.67
CA PRO A 98 -21.04 -14.14 18.97
C PRO A 98 -20.89 -12.90 19.87
N PRO A 99 -21.35 -12.88 21.13
CA PRO A 99 -21.15 -11.74 22.02
C PRO A 99 -19.67 -11.43 22.28
N LEU A 100 -18.82 -12.47 22.43
CA LEU A 100 -17.38 -12.30 22.60
C LEU A 100 -16.74 -11.72 21.33
N LEU A 101 -17.11 -12.26 20.17
CA LEU A 101 -16.60 -11.73 18.88
C LEU A 101 -17.04 -10.29 18.65
N GLN A 102 -18.26 -9.93 19.03
CA GLN A 102 -18.77 -8.56 18.94
C GLN A 102 -17.98 -7.61 19.85
N ALA A 103 -17.63 -8.04 21.05
CA ALA A 103 -16.80 -7.26 21.97
C ALA A 103 -15.36 -7.04 21.43
N LEU A 104 -14.78 -8.05 20.76
CA LEU A 104 -13.41 -8.03 20.24
C LEU A 104 -13.27 -7.30 18.90
N PHE A 105 -14.23 -7.45 18.00
CA PHE A 105 -14.15 -6.99 16.61
C PHE A 105 -15.21 -5.95 16.22
N GLY A 106 -16.20 -5.69 17.10
CA GLY A 106 -17.30 -4.80 16.77
C GLY A 106 -18.03 -5.25 15.50
N ASN A 107 -18.28 -4.34 14.60
CA ASN A 107 -18.97 -4.61 13.33
C ASN A 107 -18.27 -5.62 12.40
N GLN A 108 -17.01 -5.96 12.67
CA GLN A 108 -16.25 -6.94 11.90
C GLN A 108 -16.33 -8.38 12.45
N ALA A 109 -17.05 -8.59 13.56
CA ALA A 109 -17.17 -9.90 14.21
C ALA A 109 -17.60 -11.00 13.23
N ARG A 110 -18.71 -10.77 12.52
CA ARG A 110 -19.25 -11.72 11.53
C ARG A 110 -18.26 -12.00 10.40
N PHE A 111 -17.56 -10.97 9.93
CA PHE A 111 -16.57 -11.12 8.87
C PHE A 111 -15.42 -12.03 9.27
N PHE A 112 -14.82 -11.84 10.46
CA PHE A 112 -13.74 -12.70 10.92
C PHE A 112 -14.20 -14.13 11.22
N GLN A 113 -15.43 -14.32 11.71
CA GLN A 113 -16.00 -15.65 11.89
C GLN A 113 -16.23 -16.37 10.56
N GLN A 114 -16.71 -15.68 9.53
CA GLN A 114 -16.82 -16.21 8.17
C GLN A 114 -15.46 -16.61 7.59
N LEU A 115 -14.41 -15.76 7.78
CA LEU A 115 -13.05 -16.12 7.37
C LEU A 115 -12.56 -17.39 8.10
N ALA A 116 -12.85 -17.54 9.40
CA ALA A 116 -12.51 -18.76 10.16
C ALA A 116 -13.26 -20.00 9.65
N CYS A 117 -14.45 -19.83 9.07
CA CYS A 117 -15.18 -20.88 8.35
C CYS A 117 -14.68 -21.10 6.92
N GLY A 118 -13.59 -20.44 6.49
CA GLY A 118 -13.09 -20.54 5.14
C GLY A 118 -13.91 -19.80 4.06
N GLN A 119 -14.84 -18.95 4.47
CA GLN A 119 -15.74 -18.20 3.60
C GLN A 119 -15.14 -16.83 3.30
N ASP A 120 -14.85 -16.55 2.04
CA ASP A 120 -14.36 -15.25 1.58
C ASP A 120 -15.00 -14.93 0.23
N GLU A 121 -16.03 -14.11 0.24
CA GLU A 121 -16.80 -13.72 -0.95
C GLU A 121 -16.14 -12.58 -1.74
N ARG A 122 -15.05 -12.03 -1.25
CA ARG A 122 -14.36 -10.92 -1.94
C ARG A 122 -13.82 -11.39 -3.29
N THR A 123 -14.19 -10.73 -4.36
CA THR A 123 -13.74 -11.03 -5.71
C THR A 123 -12.24 -10.78 -5.89
N VAL A 124 -11.61 -11.51 -6.82
CA VAL A 124 -10.25 -11.26 -7.26
C VAL A 124 -10.28 -10.21 -8.37
N GLY A 125 -9.57 -9.11 -8.20
CA GLY A 125 -9.66 -7.96 -9.09
C GLY A 125 -10.97 -7.21 -8.78
N GLY A 126 -10.93 -6.20 -8.07
CA GLY A 126 -12.06 -5.31 -7.80
C GLY A 126 -11.60 -3.90 -8.04
N ASP A 127 -12.54 -3.03 -8.41
CA ASP A 127 -12.40 -1.59 -8.43
C ASP A 127 -12.19 -1.06 -7.00
N ALA A 128 -11.08 -1.46 -6.38
CA ALA A 128 -10.64 -0.78 -5.19
C ALA A 128 -10.17 0.59 -5.64
N GLN A 129 -11.03 1.60 -5.52
CA GLN A 129 -10.59 3.00 -5.64
C GLN A 129 -9.31 3.14 -4.83
N GLU A 130 -8.25 3.65 -5.44
CA GLU A 130 -6.99 3.87 -4.76
C GLU A 130 -7.23 4.77 -3.55
N ARG A 131 -7.05 4.23 -2.36
CA ARG A 131 -7.26 4.97 -1.10
C ARG A 131 -6.09 5.90 -0.78
N SER A 132 -4.92 5.60 -1.32
CA SER A 132 -3.71 6.41 -1.16
C SER A 132 -2.70 6.10 -2.26
N VAL A 133 -1.96 7.13 -2.68
CA VAL A 133 -0.80 7.02 -3.56
C VAL A 133 0.41 7.53 -2.79
N SER A 134 1.56 6.87 -2.85
CA SER A 134 2.76 7.34 -2.17
C SER A 134 4.04 6.92 -2.87
N GLN A 135 5.10 7.72 -2.67
CA GLN A 135 6.46 7.43 -3.06
C GLN A 135 7.38 7.58 -1.86
N GLU A 136 8.36 6.72 -1.73
CA GLU A 136 9.33 6.75 -0.64
C GLU A 136 10.68 6.23 -1.11
N THR A 137 11.75 6.72 -0.48
CA THR A 137 13.12 6.26 -0.73
C THR A 137 13.82 5.97 0.59
N THR A 138 14.65 4.92 0.58
CA THR A 138 15.56 4.59 1.68
C THR A 138 16.95 5.08 1.30
N PHE A 139 17.60 5.79 2.20
CA PHE A 139 18.93 6.34 1.96
C PHE A 139 20.03 5.29 2.15
N GLU A 140 21.11 5.41 1.40
CA GLU A 140 22.34 4.63 1.62
C GLU A 140 23.05 5.08 2.91
N ARG A 141 23.00 6.39 3.20
CA ARG A 141 23.50 7.02 4.43
C ARG A 141 22.40 7.86 5.04
N ASP A 142 22.23 7.74 6.34
CA ASP A 142 21.21 8.49 7.06
C ASP A 142 21.41 10.01 6.97
N LEU A 143 20.33 10.74 6.75
CA LEU A 143 20.32 12.21 6.60
C LEU A 143 19.63 12.86 7.80
N ALA A 144 20.13 14.03 8.24
CA ALA A 144 19.56 14.73 9.40
C ALA A 144 19.31 16.23 9.16
N ASP A 145 19.87 16.78 8.11
CA ASP A 145 19.72 18.20 7.79
C ASP A 145 18.54 18.45 6.84
N PHE A 146 17.94 19.63 6.98
CA PHE A 146 16.74 19.99 6.22
C PHE A 146 16.99 20.05 4.70
N GLU A 147 18.11 20.62 4.26
CA GLU A 147 18.35 20.85 2.84
C GLU A 147 18.59 19.52 2.09
N SER A 148 19.37 18.62 2.66
CA SER A 148 19.57 17.28 2.13
C SER A 148 18.26 16.50 2.06
N LEU A 149 17.49 16.49 3.15
CA LEU A 149 16.19 15.82 3.20
C LEU A 149 15.16 16.43 2.23
N ALA A 150 15.13 17.75 2.10
CA ALA A 150 14.28 18.43 1.14
C ALA A 150 14.71 18.13 -0.31
N GLY A 151 16.03 17.99 -0.56
CA GLY A 151 16.56 17.54 -1.83
C GLY A 151 16.04 16.18 -2.26
N GLU A 152 15.97 15.22 -1.34
CA GLU A 152 15.42 13.89 -1.59
C GLU A 152 13.87 13.88 -1.68
N LEU A 153 13.21 14.70 -0.86
CA LEU A 153 11.73 14.78 -0.84
C LEU A 153 11.17 15.39 -2.13
N ARG A 154 11.91 16.27 -2.77
CA ARG A 154 11.47 17.00 -3.97
C ARG A 154 11.14 16.08 -5.15
N PRO A 155 12.06 15.21 -5.64
CA PRO A 155 11.76 14.31 -6.75
C PRO A 155 10.62 13.33 -6.42
N LEU A 156 10.50 12.90 -5.15
CA LEU A 156 9.37 12.07 -4.71
C LEU A 156 8.04 12.83 -4.82
N THR A 157 8.03 14.12 -4.47
CA THR A 157 6.83 14.96 -4.59
C THR A 157 6.48 15.19 -6.06
N GLU A 158 7.45 15.43 -6.93
CA GLU A 158 7.24 15.56 -8.37
C GLU A 158 6.66 14.28 -8.98
N GLY A 159 7.24 13.12 -8.62
CA GLY A 159 6.75 11.82 -9.04
C GLY A 159 5.34 11.52 -8.54
N LEU A 160 5.03 11.85 -7.28
CA LEU A 160 3.68 11.76 -6.72
C LEU A 160 2.67 12.59 -7.53
N CYS A 161 2.99 13.85 -7.81
CA CYS A 161 2.15 14.74 -8.62
C CYS A 161 1.87 14.15 -10.02
N THR A 162 2.90 13.58 -10.66
CA THR A 162 2.76 12.95 -11.98
C THR A 162 1.82 11.74 -11.93
N ILE A 163 1.93 10.88 -10.92
CA ILE A 163 1.03 9.73 -10.74
C ILE A 163 -0.40 10.20 -10.53
N LEU A 164 -0.61 11.17 -9.63
CA LEU A 164 -1.93 11.72 -9.31
C LEU A 164 -2.62 12.28 -10.56
N ARG A 165 -1.89 13.05 -11.38
CA ARG A 165 -2.45 13.59 -12.63
C ARG A 165 -2.79 12.53 -13.66
N ARG A 166 -1.91 11.51 -13.85
CA ARG A 166 -2.18 10.39 -14.76
C ARG A 166 -3.41 9.60 -14.38
N GLN A 167 -3.67 9.47 -13.08
CA GLN A 167 -4.83 8.77 -12.53
C GLN A 167 -6.04 9.69 -12.32
N GLN A 168 -5.93 10.98 -12.67
CA GLN A 168 -6.98 11.99 -12.46
C GLN A 168 -7.42 12.12 -11.00
N LEU A 169 -6.52 11.85 -10.05
CA LEU A 169 -6.77 11.92 -8.61
C LEU A 169 -6.41 13.30 -8.07
N ARG A 170 -7.31 13.87 -7.27
CA ARG A 170 -7.11 15.15 -6.57
C ARG A 170 -7.19 14.92 -5.06
N PRO A 171 -6.07 14.94 -4.34
CA PRO A 171 -6.06 14.70 -2.91
C PRO A 171 -6.51 15.90 -2.09
N HIS A 172 -7.12 15.62 -0.95
CA HIS A 172 -7.36 16.58 0.14
C HIS A 172 -6.32 16.48 1.24
N THR A 173 -5.52 15.41 1.28
CA THR A 173 -4.56 15.17 2.36
C THR A 173 -3.21 14.78 1.81
N LEU A 174 -2.18 15.53 2.19
CA LEU A 174 -0.77 15.19 1.98
C LEU A 174 -0.22 14.51 3.23
N VAL A 175 0.58 13.48 3.04
CA VAL A 175 1.18 12.66 4.11
C VAL A 175 2.68 12.64 3.92
N LEU A 176 3.44 13.02 4.95
CA LEU A 176 4.89 12.83 5.04
C LEU A 176 5.15 11.56 5.86
N LYS A 177 5.97 10.66 5.32
CA LYS A 177 6.43 9.43 5.98
C LYS A 177 7.91 9.54 6.26
N LEU A 178 8.30 9.24 7.48
CA LEU A 178 9.69 9.26 7.93
C LEU A 178 10.00 7.99 8.68
N ARG A 179 11.24 7.50 8.57
CA ARG A 179 11.74 6.40 9.38
C ARG A 179 13.11 6.76 9.92
N THR A 180 13.26 6.64 11.23
CA THR A 180 14.52 6.86 11.94
C THR A 180 15.44 5.63 11.84
N THR A 181 16.70 5.77 12.22
CA THR A 181 17.72 4.69 12.23
C THR A 181 17.32 3.50 13.08
N ASP A 182 16.58 3.71 14.17
CA ASP A 182 15.99 2.68 15.04
C ASP A 182 14.71 2.06 14.47
N PHE A 183 14.45 2.27 13.17
CA PHE A 183 13.31 1.76 12.41
C PHE A 183 11.93 2.24 12.87
N LYS A 184 11.85 3.21 13.77
CA LYS A 184 10.57 3.83 14.14
C LYS A 184 9.99 4.62 12.98
N ARG A 185 8.70 4.45 12.76
CA ARG A 185 7.95 5.17 11.71
C ARG A 185 7.28 6.39 12.31
N HIS A 186 7.48 7.53 11.65
CA HIS A 186 6.79 8.77 11.96
C HIS A 186 5.96 9.19 10.74
N THR A 187 4.72 9.58 10.99
CA THR A 187 3.83 10.08 9.95
C THR A 187 3.31 11.45 10.36
N ARG A 188 3.36 12.41 9.44
CA ARG A 188 2.73 13.72 9.57
C ARG A 188 1.83 13.94 8.38
N GLN A 189 0.72 14.61 8.59
CA GLN A 189 -0.23 14.85 7.53
C GLN A 189 -0.84 16.23 7.65
N ARG A 190 -1.27 16.76 6.51
CA ARG A 190 -2.02 18.01 6.44
C ARG A 190 -3.15 17.88 5.44
N ARG A 191 -4.35 18.22 5.88
CA ARG A 191 -5.50 18.39 5.01
C ARG A 191 -5.48 19.79 4.42
N PHE A 192 -5.89 19.93 3.17
CA PHE A 192 -5.95 21.19 2.44
C PHE A 192 -7.16 21.24 1.51
N ALA A 193 -7.54 22.43 1.11
CA ALA A 193 -8.63 22.71 0.18
C ALA A 193 -8.26 23.97 -0.63
N PRO A 194 -8.62 24.00 -1.90
CA PRO A 194 -9.30 22.95 -2.68
C PRO A 194 -8.38 21.73 -2.92
N PRO A 195 -8.95 20.56 -3.37
CA PRO A 195 -8.14 19.38 -3.70
C PRO A 195 -7.32 19.63 -4.95
N ASP A 196 -6.00 19.40 -4.90
CA ASP A 196 -5.09 19.71 -5.98
C ASP A 196 -3.95 18.69 -6.07
N ALA A 197 -3.50 18.38 -7.29
CA ALA A 197 -2.40 17.47 -7.58
C ALA A 197 -1.16 18.20 -8.15
N SER A 198 -1.17 19.53 -8.15
CA SER A 198 -0.07 20.33 -8.69
C SER A 198 1.13 20.36 -7.76
N PHE A 199 2.32 20.43 -8.35
CA PHE A 199 3.56 20.56 -7.58
C PHE A 199 3.61 21.89 -6.80
N ALA A 200 3.02 22.95 -7.36
CA ALA A 200 2.96 24.26 -6.72
C ALA A 200 2.24 24.25 -5.37
N VAL A 201 1.25 23.36 -5.19
CA VAL A 201 0.50 23.17 -3.94
C VAL A 201 1.19 22.14 -3.03
N LEU A 202 1.54 20.95 -3.57
CA LEU A 202 1.99 19.85 -2.74
C LEU A 202 3.42 20.04 -2.20
N TRP A 203 4.31 20.68 -2.97
CA TRP A 203 5.70 20.88 -2.54
C TRP A 203 5.85 21.80 -1.31
N PRO A 204 5.26 22.99 -1.26
CA PRO A 204 5.31 23.81 -0.05
C PRO A 204 4.75 23.11 1.19
N LEU A 205 3.67 22.35 1.04
CA LEU A 205 3.08 21.55 2.13
C LEU A 205 4.03 20.45 2.62
N ALA A 206 4.68 19.72 1.70
CA ALA A 206 5.67 18.70 2.04
C ALA A 206 6.85 19.29 2.82
N ARG A 207 7.39 20.43 2.36
CA ARG A 207 8.46 21.16 3.05
C ARG A 207 8.05 21.62 4.45
N GLN A 208 6.85 22.15 4.60
CA GLN A 208 6.32 22.59 5.90
C GLN A 208 6.20 21.42 6.88
N LEU A 209 5.69 20.26 6.42
CA LEU A 209 5.59 19.06 7.24
C LEU A 209 6.97 18.54 7.68
N LEU A 210 7.96 18.55 6.78
CA LEU A 210 9.33 18.17 7.08
C LEU A 210 9.96 19.11 8.09
N HIS A 211 9.87 20.42 7.85
CA HIS A 211 10.41 21.44 8.74
C HIS A 211 9.79 21.34 10.15
N ALA A 212 8.48 21.25 10.25
CA ALA A 212 7.78 21.11 11.52
C ALA A 212 8.20 19.85 12.29
N TRP A 213 8.49 18.75 11.59
CA TRP A 213 8.97 17.55 12.24
C TRP A 213 10.40 17.72 12.77
N LEU A 214 11.31 18.31 11.99
CA LEU A 214 12.70 18.52 12.38
C LEU A 214 12.86 19.51 13.52
N VAL A 215 11.99 20.51 13.62
CA VAL A 215 11.95 21.42 14.78
C VAL A 215 11.70 20.66 16.09
N LEU A 216 10.81 19.67 16.06
CA LEU A 216 10.49 18.82 17.22
C LEU A 216 11.51 17.70 17.46
N HIS A 217 12.31 17.36 16.46
CA HIS A 217 13.27 16.26 16.47
C HIS A 217 14.61 16.73 15.87
N PRO A 218 15.28 17.70 16.49
CA PRO A 218 16.50 18.29 15.94
C PRO A 218 17.61 17.24 15.82
N ARG A 219 18.30 17.25 14.68
CA ARG A 219 19.43 16.35 14.37
C ARG A 219 19.12 14.85 14.46
N THR A 220 17.84 14.46 14.42
CA THR A 220 17.48 13.05 14.40
C THR A 220 17.72 12.47 13.01
N PRO A 221 18.64 11.50 12.86
CA PRO A 221 18.96 10.95 11.55
C PRO A 221 17.79 10.10 11.02
N LEU A 222 17.49 10.30 9.75
CA LEU A 222 16.46 9.60 9.02
C LEU A 222 17.07 8.63 8.02
N ARG A 223 16.55 7.42 7.99
CA ARG A 223 16.89 6.37 7.05
C ARG A 223 16.01 6.37 5.81
N LEU A 224 14.78 6.87 5.94
CA LEU A 224 13.79 6.89 4.86
C LEU A 224 12.96 8.16 4.93
N ILE A 225 12.67 8.70 3.76
CA ILE A 225 11.68 9.75 3.57
C ILE A 225 10.68 9.34 2.49
N GLY A 226 9.43 9.74 2.65
CA GLY A 226 8.39 9.51 1.66
C GLY A 226 7.28 10.52 1.75
N VAL A 227 6.58 10.69 0.64
CA VAL A 227 5.40 11.54 0.52
C VAL A 227 4.24 10.75 -0.07
N GLY A 228 3.04 10.98 0.42
CA GLY A 228 1.83 10.33 -0.06
C GLY A 228 0.64 11.27 -0.07
N ALA A 229 -0.38 10.85 -0.78
CA ALA A 229 -1.64 11.58 -0.94
C ALA A 229 -2.82 10.63 -0.68
N ARG A 230 -3.89 11.13 -0.08
CA ARG A 230 -5.11 10.39 0.22
C ARG A 230 -6.33 11.31 0.30
N ASP A 231 -7.48 10.73 0.57
CA ASP A 231 -8.76 11.44 0.64
C ASP A 231 -9.03 12.17 -0.68
N PHE A 232 -9.18 11.39 -1.75
CA PHE A 232 -9.36 11.93 -3.09
C PHE A 232 -10.77 12.48 -3.29
N ALA A 233 -10.86 13.63 -3.95
CA ALA A 233 -12.13 14.22 -4.35
C ALA A 233 -12.83 13.34 -5.38
N ALA A 234 -14.18 13.33 -5.37
CA ALA A 234 -14.96 12.76 -6.46
C ALA A 234 -14.66 13.47 -7.78
N ALA A 235 -14.69 12.72 -8.89
CA ALA A 235 -14.27 13.20 -10.22
C ALA A 235 -14.99 14.47 -10.69
N ASP A 236 -16.19 14.74 -10.19
CA ASP A 236 -17.08 15.84 -10.63
C ASP A 236 -16.89 17.17 -9.88
N GLN A 237 -16.01 17.25 -8.88
CA GLN A 237 -15.74 18.50 -8.16
C GLN A 237 -14.68 19.35 -8.87
N LEU A 238 -15.04 19.95 -9.98
CA LEU A 238 -14.25 21.01 -10.63
C LEU A 238 -14.42 22.32 -9.84
N GLY A 239 -13.38 22.73 -9.13
CA GLY A 239 -13.30 24.08 -8.56
C GLY A 239 -13.23 25.11 -9.69
N LEU A 240 -14.26 25.95 -9.79
CA LEU A 240 -14.45 26.92 -10.89
C LEU A 240 -13.55 28.17 -10.79
N PHE A 241 -12.74 28.34 -9.74
CA PHE A 241 -12.08 29.62 -9.46
C PHE A 241 -10.62 29.42 -9.02
N GLU A 242 -9.67 29.67 -9.93
CA GLU A 242 -8.33 30.24 -9.64
C GLU A 242 -7.42 30.20 -10.86
N GLU A 243 -7.18 31.35 -11.51
CA GLU A 243 -6.27 31.49 -12.66
C GLU A 243 -4.81 31.05 -12.33
N SER A 244 -4.38 31.26 -11.09
CA SER A 244 -3.05 30.86 -10.63
C SER A 244 -2.88 29.33 -10.62
N LEU A 245 -3.90 28.58 -10.22
CA LEU A 245 -3.94 27.12 -10.25
C LEU A 245 -3.97 26.58 -11.68
N GLN A 246 -4.69 27.23 -12.58
CA GLN A 246 -4.72 26.84 -13.99
C GLN A 246 -3.34 27.00 -14.65
N ARG A 247 -2.59 28.06 -14.33
CA ARG A 247 -1.22 28.24 -14.82
C ARG A 247 -0.28 27.14 -14.31
N ALA A 248 -0.36 26.79 -13.03
CA ALA A 248 0.43 25.71 -12.44
C ALA A 248 0.10 24.36 -13.09
N GLN A 249 -1.19 24.06 -13.31
CA GLN A 249 -1.64 22.84 -13.98
C GLN A 249 -1.17 22.76 -15.43
N ARG A 250 -1.20 23.88 -16.19
CA ARG A 250 -0.65 23.93 -17.55
C ARG A 250 0.85 23.68 -17.59
N LEU A 251 1.60 24.23 -16.63
CA LEU A 251 3.04 23.99 -16.51
C LEU A 251 3.34 22.53 -16.18
N ASP A 252 2.55 21.93 -15.28
CA ASP A 252 2.66 20.53 -14.93
C ASP A 252 2.37 19.61 -16.13
N ALA A 253 1.30 19.90 -16.88
CA ALA A 253 0.95 19.16 -18.10
C ALA A 253 2.02 19.24 -19.17
N ALA A 254 2.61 20.43 -19.39
CA ALA A 254 3.72 20.62 -20.32
C ALA A 254 4.96 19.83 -19.88
N THR A 255 5.28 19.82 -18.58
CA THR A 255 6.39 19.05 -18.02
C THR A 255 6.15 17.54 -18.23
N ASP A 256 4.94 17.04 -17.96
CA ASP A 256 4.59 15.63 -18.17
C ASP A 256 4.68 15.22 -19.65
N ALA A 257 4.32 16.10 -20.59
CA ALA A 257 4.44 15.85 -22.02
C ALA A 257 5.93 15.75 -22.44
N VAL A 258 6.80 16.61 -21.92
CA VAL A 258 8.25 16.55 -22.16
C VAL A 258 8.83 15.25 -21.58
N HIS A 259 8.48 14.89 -20.36
CA HIS A 259 8.95 13.65 -19.73
C HIS A 259 8.49 12.39 -20.47
N THR A 260 7.26 12.41 -21.00
CA THR A 260 6.74 11.27 -21.78
C THR A 260 7.50 11.11 -23.11
N ARG A 261 7.87 12.20 -23.75
CA ARG A 261 8.55 12.19 -25.07
C ARG A 261 10.05 11.98 -24.98
N PHE A 262 10.70 12.56 -23.98
CA PHE A 262 12.18 12.65 -23.90
C PHE A 262 12.75 11.99 -22.63
N GLY A 263 11.92 11.41 -21.78
CA GLY A 263 12.32 10.77 -20.52
C GLY A 263 12.32 11.73 -19.32
N ALA A 264 12.28 11.16 -18.12
CA ALA A 264 12.14 11.91 -16.87
C ALA A 264 13.33 12.84 -16.54
N ARG A 265 14.48 12.65 -17.20
CA ARG A 265 15.68 13.49 -17.00
C ARG A 265 15.75 14.69 -17.95
N ALA A 266 14.85 14.79 -18.93
CA ALA A 266 14.90 15.84 -19.95
C ALA A 266 14.58 17.25 -19.42
N LEU A 267 13.84 17.33 -18.32
CA LEU A 267 13.47 18.58 -17.68
C LEU A 267 13.41 18.40 -16.17
N ALA A 268 14.09 19.27 -15.43
CA ALA A 268 14.02 19.32 -13.97
C ALA A 268 13.64 20.72 -13.50
N ARG A 269 12.82 20.80 -12.47
CA ARG A 269 12.39 22.09 -11.92
C ARG A 269 13.42 22.61 -10.92
N GLY A 270 13.88 23.84 -11.11
CA GLY A 270 14.72 24.58 -10.16
C GLY A 270 16.02 23.87 -9.82
N LEU A 271 16.90 23.83 -10.74
CA LEU A 271 18.11 23.08 -10.77
C LEU A 271 19.14 23.48 -9.71
N ARG A 272 19.70 22.48 -9.04
CA ARG A 272 21.15 22.43 -8.85
C ARG A 272 21.74 21.73 -10.08
N LEU A 273 22.50 22.46 -10.90
CA LEU A 273 23.47 21.84 -11.80
C LEU A 273 24.42 20.99 -10.93
N PRO A 274 24.80 19.78 -11.37
CA PRO A 274 25.86 19.07 -10.69
C PRO A 274 27.07 20.00 -10.60
N ARG A 275 27.59 20.18 -9.39
CA ARG A 275 28.92 20.75 -9.21
C ARG A 275 29.89 19.71 -9.75
N GLU A 276 30.61 20.04 -10.79
CA GLU A 276 31.74 19.29 -11.29
C GLU A 276 32.77 19.03 -10.17
#